data_fa04c363458a4edc08d0a5d0889d7fb1
#
_entry.id   fa04c363458a4edc08d0a5d0889d7fb1
#
_cell.length_a   1.000
_cell.length_b   1.000
_cell.length_c   1.000
_cell.angle_alpha   90.00
_cell.angle_beta   90.00
_cell.angle_gamma   90.00
#
_symmetry.space_group_name_H-M   'P 1'
#
loop_
_entity.id
_entity.type
_entity.pdbx_description
1 polymer ?
#
loop_
_entity_poly.entity_id
_entity_poly.type
_entity_poly.pdbx_seq_one_letter_code
_entity_poly.pdbx_strand_id
1 'polypeptide(L)'
;ATTSRNYKFGGYGTSNHHPDQHDVILFQNEPFKVLSASDGGVHIMNDHNAWEKKWESLNNGYVTTQFYTIAVDPSGFYPDLVMGGTQDNGTYETTVKDVMDPWEQVNGGDGAYCSVIQSGRAYIMSSQNGYTLIKDYSNPFDWSFGNGRYNNYSWAYLHPPEFNRDEDALFINPFYSDPLNDHILYYSGGKFVYRNKDVYLNKTNYKQPDGGGSYESVHWEKLSKSSIGSVSAFGASRIMPAHRLYYGTSSGYIYRLEDAHEKDKAVEIRNNIGAFGYVSSISVDPYDGDRVMVSFSNYETKSIFYSINGGDSWTDISGNLEENPGGSGSGPSVRSVIIFPLKVGYLYFAGTSTGLYSTSQLDGANTQWAQEGSETIGNVVVDMITGRPSDGYLAIATHGNGIYTTFVNDDLLA
;
A
#
# COMPACT_ATOMS: atom_id res chain seq x y z
N ALA A 1 5.57 -15.98 -6.88
CA ALA A 1 6.31 -15.57 -5.68
C ALA A 1 7.63 -14.93 -6.11
N THR A 2 7.91 -13.74 -5.61
CA THR A 2 9.04 -12.93 -6.05
C THR A 2 10.16 -12.98 -5.03
N THR A 3 11.38 -13.22 -5.51
CA THR A 3 12.59 -13.12 -4.71
C THR A 3 13.41 -11.93 -5.21
N SER A 4 13.72 -10.96 -4.35
CA SER A 4 14.67 -9.92 -4.72
C SER A 4 16.08 -10.48 -4.70
N ARG A 5 16.81 -10.41 -5.82
CA ARG A 5 18.18 -10.91 -5.91
C ARG A 5 19.26 -9.94 -5.45
N ASN A 6 18.98 -8.66 -5.37
CA ASN A 6 20.06 -7.67 -5.18
C ASN A 6 19.63 -6.58 -4.19
N TYR A 7 20.04 -6.76 -2.93
CA TYR A 7 20.15 -5.65 -2.01
C TYR A 7 21.38 -4.81 -2.37
N LYS A 8 21.17 -3.62 -2.91
CA LYS A 8 22.20 -2.59 -2.99
C LYS A 8 21.93 -1.55 -1.92
N PHE A 9 22.38 -1.77 -0.70
CA PHE A 9 22.43 -0.70 0.27
C PHE A 9 23.51 0.31 -0.15
N GLY A 10 23.10 1.47 -0.62
CA GLY A 10 23.97 2.60 -0.86
C GLY A 10 24.27 3.33 0.46
N GLY A 11 25.29 2.88 1.20
CA GLY A 11 25.75 3.56 2.39
C GLY A 11 27.03 2.91 2.93
N TYR A 12 28.12 3.61 2.85
CA TYR A 12 29.41 3.33 3.50
C TYR A 12 29.90 1.88 3.50
N GLY A 13 30.55 1.47 2.41
CA GLY A 13 31.38 0.26 2.32
C GLY A 13 30.65 -0.92 1.67
N THR A 14 31.13 -1.31 0.58
CA THR A 14 31.20 -2.56 -0.22
C THR A 14 30.33 -3.78 0.12
N SER A 15 29.29 -3.72 0.97
CA SER A 15 28.55 -4.92 1.36
C SER A 15 27.10 -4.88 0.87
N ASN A 16 26.76 -5.79 -0.04
CA ASN A 16 25.37 -6.17 -0.36
C ASN A 16 24.77 -6.97 0.80
N HIS A 17 24.73 -6.40 2.01
CA HIS A 17 24.34 -7.10 3.22
C HIS A 17 23.48 -6.18 4.09
N HIS A 18 22.35 -6.67 4.57
CA HIS A 18 21.43 -5.90 5.40
C HIS A 18 22.10 -5.57 6.75
N PRO A 19 21.88 -4.35 7.32
CA PRO A 19 22.53 -3.98 8.58
C PRO A 19 21.97 -4.73 9.80
N ASP A 20 20.67 -5.05 9.80
CA ASP A 20 19.98 -5.62 10.95
C ASP A 20 20.16 -7.15 10.98
N GLN A 21 21.13 -7.58 11.80
CA GLN A 21 21.57 -8.95 11.90
C GLN A 21 20.89 -9.68 13.05
N HIS A 22 20.45 -10.94 12.81
CA HIS A 22 19.80 -11.77 13.81
C HIS A 22 20.67 -12.93 14.27
N ASP A 23 21.43 -13.54 13.36
CA ASP A 23 22.29 -14.67 13.68
C ASP A 23 23.50 -14.76 12.76
N VAL A 24 24.60 -15.30 13.28
CA VAL A 24 25.85 -15.52 12.54
C VAL A 24 26.40 -16.90 12.84
N ILE A 25 26.63 -17.70 11.81
CA ILE A 25 27.20 -19.03 11.92
C ILE A 25 28.60 -19.05 11.31
N LEU A 26 29.56 -19.53 12.10
CA LEU A 26 30.94 -19.81 11.67
C LEU A 26 31.07 -21.33 11.42
N PHE A 27 31.61 -21.70 10.26
CA PHE A 27 31.74 -23.09 9.89
C PHE A 27 33.02 -23.66 10.51
N GLN A 28 32.95 -24.74 11.31
CA GLN A 28 34.10 -25.37 11.98
C GLN A 28 35.13 -25.91 10.99
N ASN A 29 34.68 -26.50 9.88
CA ASN A 29 35.54 -27.09 8.87
C ASN A 29 35.94 -26.13 7.74
N GLU A 30 35.36 -24.97 7.71
CA GLU A 30 35.62 -23.89 6.74
C GLU A 30 35.76 -22.56 7.50
N PRO A 31 36.83 -22.36 8.26
CA PRO A 31 36.93 -21.30 9.27
C PRO A 31 36.90 -19.88 8.73
N PHE A 32 37.00 -19.70 7.41
CA PHE A 32 36.91 -18.39 6.76
C PHE A 32 35.49 -18.07 6.27
N LYS A 33 34.60 -19.07 6.28
CA LYS A 33 33.22 -18.94 5.79
C LYS A 33 32.28 -18.50 6.91
N VAL A 34 31.40 -17.54 6.59
CA VAL A 34 30.42 -16.99 7.52
C VAL A 34 29.04 -17.01 6.85
N LEU A 35 28.05 -17.54 7.55
CA LEU A 35 26.63 -17.42 7.18
C LEU A 35 25.97 -16.40 8.11
N SER A 36 25.16 -15.53 7.56
CA SER A 36 24.43 -14.52 8.31
C SER A 36 22.95 -14.56 7.97
N ALA A 37 22.12 -14.44 8.98
CA ALA A 37 20.68 -14.20 8.87
C ALA A 37 20.35 -12.78 9.31
N SER A 38 19.56 -12.08 8.52
CA SER A 38 19.20 -10.67 8.72
C SER A 38 17.78 -10.40 8.21
N ASP A 39 17.24 -9.18 8.42
CA ASP A 39 15.97 -8.75 7.82
C ASP A 39 16.01 -8.75 6.29
N GLY A 40 17.18 -8.71 5.69
CA GLY A 40 17.41 -8.92 4.26
C GLY A 40 17.49 -10.39 3.82
N GLY A 41 17.27 -11.36 4.72
CA GLY A 41 17.35 -12.79 4.46
C GLY A 41 18.69 -13.41 4.82
N VAL A 42 19.09 -14.46 4.11
CA VAL A 42 20.27 -15.26 4.37
C VAL A 42 21.39 -14.95 3.38
N HIS A 43 22.58 -14.69 3.91
CA HIS A 43 23.76 -14.36 3.11
C HIS A 43 24.96 -15.20 3.55
N ILE A 44 25.86 -15.48 2.60
CA ILE A 44 27.10 -16.18 2.87
C ILE A 44 28.29 -15.33 2.44
N MET A 45 29.34 -15.32 3.26
CA MET A 45 30.64 -14.79 2.93
C MET A 45 31.64 -15.95 2.90
N ASN A 46 32.27 -16.19 1.75
CA ASN A 46 33.15 -17.34 1.57
C ASN A 46 34.53 -17.15 2.18
N ASP A 47 35.00 -15.90 2.37
CA ASP A 47 36.28 -15.59 3.03
C ASP A 47 36.18 -14.25 3.80
N HIS A 48 36.07 -14.34 5.12
CA HIS A 48 36.03 -13.17 5.98
C HIS A 48 37.41 -12.49 6.14
N ASN A 49 38.51 -13.14 5.73
CA ASN A 49 39.87 -12.56 5.73
C ASN A 49 40.20 -11.86 4.40
N ALA A 50 39.38 -12.03 3.36
CA ALA A 50 39.59 -11.33 2.11
C ALA A 50 39.67 -9.80 2.32
N TRP A 51 40.51 -9.11 1.53
CA TRP A 51 40.61 -7.65 1.56
C TRP A 51 39.27 -6.99 1.26
N GLU A 52 38.54 -7.49 0.26
CA GLU A 52 37.17 -7.08 -0.09
C GLU A 52 36.19 -8.10 0.48
N LYS A 53 35.37 -7.69 1.44
CA LYS A 53 34.28 -8.50 2.00
C LYS A 53 33.14 -8.59 1.02
N LYS A 54 32.80 -9.77 0.54
CA LYS A 54 31.69 -10.01 -0.39
C LYS A 54 30.68 -10.94 0.22
N TRP A 55 29.45 -10.45 0.34
CA TRP A 55 28.31 -11.25 0.71
C TRP A 55 27.57 -11.72 -0.54
N GLU A 56 27.24 -12.99 -0.58
CA GLU A 56 26.40 -13.62 -1.60
C GLU A 56 25.03 -13.90 -1.00
N SER A 57 23.96 -13.46 -1.67
CA SER A 57 22.60 -13.72 -1.23
C SER A 57 22.22 -15.18 -1.51
N LEU A 58 21.63 -15.84 -0.53
CA LEU A 58 21.06 -17.18 -0.63
C LEU A 58 19.52 -17.14 -0.77
N ASN A 59 18.95 -15.96 -0.99
CA ASN A 59 17.50 -15.75 -1.00
C ASN A 59 16.79 -16.25 -2.29
N ASN A 60 17.52 -16.78 -3.26
CA ASN A 60 16.93 -17.27 -4.50
C ASN A 60 16.00 -18.47 -4.25
N GLY A 61 14.72 -18.31 -4.57
CA GLY A 61 13.68 -19.28 -4.27
C GLY A 61 13.17 -19.26 -2.82
N TYR A 62 13.69 -18.36 -2.00
CA TYR A 62 13.29 -18.16 -0.62
C TYR A 62 12.32 -16.96 -0.57
N VAL A 63 11.05 -17.25 -0.39
CA VAL A 63 9.98 -16.24 -0.45
C VAL A 63 9.52 -15.92 0.96
N THR A 64 10.01 -14.79 1.51
CA THR A 64 9.66 -14.32 2.86
C THR A 64 9.45 -12.81 2.90
N THR A 65 9.40 -12.16 1.75
CA THR A 65 9.21 -10.70 1.68
C THR A 65 7.87 -10.30 2.30
N GLN A 66 7.93 -9.39 3.26
CA GLN A 66 6.80 -8.85 3.99
C GLN A 66 6.37 -7.55 3.33
N PHE A 67 5.30 -7.60 2.55
CA PHE A 67 4.74 -6.42 1.91
C PHE A 67 3.66 -5.79 2.80
N TYR A 68 3.79 -4.51 3.09
CA TYR A 68 2.74 -3.70 3.72
C TYR A 68 1.70 -3.22 2.72
N THR A 69 2.16 -2.84 1.51
CA THR A 69 1.31 -2.19 0.51
C THR A 69 1.62 -2.69 -0.89
N ILE A 70 0.67 -2.45 -1.80
CA ILE A 70 0.82 -2.77 -3.21
C ILE A 70 0.12 -1.72 -4.07
N ALA A 71 0.69 -1.42 -5.23
CA ALA A 71 0.08 -0.60 -6.28
C ALA A 71 0.31 -1.22 -7.64
N VAL A 72 -0.66 -0.98 -8.53
CA VAL A 72 -0.58 -1.34 -9.95
C VAL A 72 -0.84 -0.09 -10.79
N ASP A 73 -0.45 -0.08 -12.06
CA ASP A 73 -0.80 1.02 -12.95
C ASP A 73 -2.32 1.05 -13.21
N PRO A 74 -3.06 2.04 -12.69
CA PRO A 74 -4.51 2.08 -12.83
C PRO A 74 -4.97 2.37 -14.27
N SER A 75 -4.09 2.90 -15.12
CA SER A 75 -4.36 3.17 -16.53
C SER A 75 -4.26 1.92 -17.41
N GLY A 76 -3.50 0.91 -16.98
CA GLY A 76 -3.18 -0.28 -17.76
C GLY A 76 -2.20 -0.04 -18.91
N PHE A 77 -1.56 1.12 -18.96
CA PHE A 77 -0.55 1.41 -20.00
C PHE A 77 0.70 0.51 -19.79
N TYR A 78 1.08 0.29 -18.54
CA TYR A 78 2.02 -0.76 -18.14
C TYR A 78 1.26 -1.87 -17.41
N PRO A 79 0.66 -2.82 -18.14
CA PRO A 79 -0.31 -3.76 -17.57
C PRO A 79 0.29 -4.68 -16.49
N ASP A 80 1.58 -4.94 -16.57
CA ASP A 80 2.31 -5.83 -15.68
C ASP A 80 3.10 -5.09 -14.58
N LEU A 81 3.01 -3.75 -14.52
CA LEU A 81 3.66 -2.96 -13.48
C LEU A 81 3.00 -3.22 -12.12
N VAL A 82 3.82 -3.70 -11.21
CA VAL A 82 3.47 -3.90 -9.81
C VAL A 82 4.52 -3.25 -8.93
N MET A 83 4.10 -2.48 -7.95
CA MET A 83 4.96 -1.89 -6.92
C MET A 83 4.51 -2.35 -5.55
N GLY A 84 5.42 -2.44 -4.59
CA GLY A 84 5.06 -2.73 -3.20
C GLY A 84 6.07 -2.20 -2.20
N GLY A 85 5.56 -1.63 -1.11
CA GLY A 85 6.34 -1.24 0.05
C GLY A 85 6.53 -2.42 1.00
N THR A 86 7.77 -2.64 1.46
CA THR A 86 8.15 -3.79 2.27
C THR A 86 8.74 -3.39 3.61
N GLN A 87 8.49 -4.19 4.62
CA GLN A 87 9.16 -4.03 5.90
C GLN A 87 10.68 -4.15 5.73
N ASP A 88 11.45 -3.24 6.33
CA ASP A 88 12.92 -3.17 6.43
C ASP A 88 13.66 -3.08 5.08
N ASN A 89 12.99 -3.28 3.95
CA ASN A 89 13.64 -3.55 2.68
C ASN A 89 13.31 -2.54 1.57
N GLY A 90 12.53 -1.51 1.86
CA GLY A 90 12.21 -0.44 0.93
C GLY A 90 10.99 -0.70 0.05
N THR A 91 10.89 0.05 -1.04
CA THR A 91 9.84 -0.12 -2.05
C THR A 91 10.44 -0.70 -3.31
N TYR A 92 9.78 -1.72 -3.84
CA TYR A 92 10.20 -2.44 -5.04
C TYR A 92 9.17 -2.33 -6.15
N GLU A 93 9.65 -2.46 -7.40
CA GLU A 93 8.80 -2.58 -8.58
C GLU A 93 9.24 -3.74 -9.49
N THR A 94 8.30 -4.22 -10.28
CA THR A 94 8.56 -5.09 -11.44
C THR A 94 7.57 -4.80 -12.56
N THR A 95 8.00 -5.00 -13.80
CA THR A 95 7.17 -5.03 -15.02
C THR A 95 7.22 -6.40 -15.68
N VAL A 96 7.83 -7.38 -15.03
CA VAL A 96 8.13 -8.70 -15.58
C VAL A 96 7.36 -9.77 -14.82
N LYS A 97 6.74 -10.69 -15.57
CA LYS A 97 5.97 -11.82 -15.01
C LYS A 97 6.84 -13.00 -14.55
N ASP A 98 8.10 -13.06 -14.99
CA ASP A 98 8.98 -14.15 -14.57
C ASP A 98 9.33 -14.00 -13.09
N VAL A 99 8.92 -14.99 -12.31
CA VAL A 99 9.14 -15.03 -10.85
C VAL A 99 10.63 -15.10 -10.47
N MET A 100 11.50 -15.38 -11.42
CA MET A 100 12.95 -15.45 -11.21
C MET A 100 13.65 -14.13 -11.51
N ASP A 101 12.99 -13.20 -12.19
CA ASP A 101 13.56 -11.87 -12.44
C ASP A 101 13.54 -11.03 -11.16
N PRO A 102 14.68 -10.38 -10.85
CA PRO A 102 14.76 -9.55 -9.66
C PRO A 102 13.89 -8.31 -9.78
N TRP A 103 13.22 -7.95 -8.72
CA TRP A 103 12.54 -6.67 -8.61
C TRP A 103 13.55 -5.54 -8.43
N GLU A 104 13.25 -4.37 -8.95
CA GLU A 104 14.07 -3.18 -8.78
C GLU A 104 13.66 -2.43 -7.51
N GLN A 105 14.64 -2.11 -6.65
CA GLN A 105 14.41 -1.25 -5.50
C GLN A 105 14.34 0.21 -5.94
N VAL A 106 13.18 0.84 -5.74
CA VAL A 106 12.92 2.22 -6.15
C VAL A 106 12.96 3.22 -5.00
N ASN A 107 12.82 2.77 -3.75
CA ASN A 107 12.97 3.60 -2.56
C ASN A 107 13.52 2.77 -1.40
N GLY A 108 14.15 3.43 -0.42
CA GLY A 108 14.72 2.79 0.78
C GLY A 108 13.85 2.96 2.04
N GLY A 109 14.37 2.50 3.19
CA GLY A 109 13.68 2.48 4.48
C GLY A 109 12.67 1.34 4.59
N ASP A 110 11.72 1.43 5.52
CA ASP A 110 10.50 0.62 5.46
C ASP A 110 9.60 1.18 4.38
N GLY A 111 9.42 0.43 3.30
CA GLY A 111 8.53 0.85 2.23
C GLY A 111 7.08 0.88 2.73
N ALA A 112 6.40 2.01 2.51
CA ALA A 112 5.03 2.22 2.92
C ALA A 112 4.12 2.37 1.69
N TYR A 113 3.15 3.29 1.72
CA TYR A 113 2.25 3.46 0.58
C TYR A 113 2.99 3.83 -0.71
N CYS A 114 2.50 3.32 -1.81
CA CYS A 114 2.97 3.66 -3.15
C CYS A 114 1.77 3.87 -4.09
N SER A 115 1.96 4.67 -5.13
CA SER A 115 0.97 4.95 -6.17
C SER A 115 1.66 5.16 -7.51
N VAL A 116 1.07 4.61 -8.54
CA VAL A 116 1.49 4.80 -9.93
C VAL A 116 0.59 5.86 -10.55
N ILE A 117 1.18 6.92 -11.07
CA ILE A 117 0.49 8.05 -11.68
C ILE A 117 1.04 8.34 -13.09
N GLN A 118 0.42 9.27 -13.82
CA GLN A 118 0.85 9.64 -15.18
C GLN A 118 0.96 8.45 -16.12
N SER A 119 0.03 7.49 -16.01
CA SER A 119 0.06 6.27 -16.83
C SER A 119 1.39 5.50 -16.71
N GLY A 120 1.88 5.32 -15.50
CA GLY A 120 3.09 4.56 -15.21
C GLY A 120 4.40 5.32 -15.37
N ARG A 121 4.37 6.63 -15.64
CA ARG A 121 5.59 7.42 -15.81
C ARG A 121 6.12 8.07 -14.55
N ALA A 122 5.28 8.17 -13.53
CA ALA A 122 5.69 8.72 -12.25
C ALA A 122 5.15 7.88 -11.09
N TYR A 123 5.89 7.86 -10.01
CA TYR A 123 5.58 7.11 -8.80
C TYR A 123 5.58 8.03 -7.59
N ILE A 124 4.56 7.91 -6.76
CA ILE A 124 4.56 8.46 -5.41
C ILE A 124 4.85 7.30 -4.46
N MET A 125 5.85 7.46 -3.60
CA MET A 125 6.29 6.43 -2.67
C MET A 125 6.55 7.05 -1.32
N SER A 126 6.20 6.34 -0.27
CA SER A 126 6.60 6.71 1.09
C SER A 126 7.42 5.63 1.75
N SER A 127 8.21 6.04 2.72
CA SER A 127 8.76 5.16 3.74
C SER A 127 8.09 5.46 5.09
N GLN A 128 8.53 4.75 6.13
CA GLN A 128 7.98 4.86 7.48
C GLN A 128 7.83 6.32 7.94
N ASN A 129 6.83 6.54 8.78
CA ASN A 129 6.52 7.85 9.37
C ASN A 129 6.21 8.93 8.32
N GLY A 130 5.60 8.54 7.18
CA GLY A 130 5.13 9.48 6.17
C GLY A 130 6.21 10.20 5.37
N TYR A 131 7.42 9.68 5.31
CA TYR A 131 8.47 10.24 4.45
C TYR A 131 8.15 9.94 2.99
N THR A 132 7.52 10.89 2.31
CA THR A 132 6.96 10.71 0.97
C THR A 132 7.74 11.49 -0.08
N LEU A 133 7.93 10.88 -1.23
CA LEU A 133 8.55 11.49 -2.40
C LEU A 133 7.82 11.09 -3.68
N ILE A 134 8.00 11.91 -4.71
CA ILE A 134 7.61 11.61 -6.08
C ILE A 134 8.85 11.39 -6.93
N LYS A 135 8.80 10.42 -7.83
CA LYS A 135 9.77 10.21 -8.91
C LYS A 135 9.08 10.27 -10.26
N ASP A 136 9.62 11.06 -11.18
CA ASP A 136 9.12 11.21 -12.54
C ASP A 136 10.18 10.74 -13.55
N TYR A 137 9.86 9.69 -14.26
CA TYR A 137 10.71 9.08 -15.30
C TYR A 137 10.50 9.67 -16.69
N SER A 138 9.46 10.49 -16.86
CA SER A 138 9.16 11.14 -18.15
C SER A 138 10.02 12.38 -18.40
N ASN A 139 10.62 12.96 -17.35
CA ASN A 139 11.42 14.17 -17.43
C ASN A 139 12.76 14.03 -16.68
N PRO A 140 13.72 13.26 -17.22
CA PRO A 140 14.95 12.92 -16.50
C PRO A 140 15.98 14.04 -16.37
N PHE A 141 15.78 15.21 -17.00
CA PHE A 141 16.87 16.15 -17.21
C PHE A 141 16.82 17.45 -16.39
N ASP A 142 15.74 17.77 -15.67
CA ASP A 142 15.58 19.11 -15.13
C ASP A 142 15.74 19.24 -13.59
N TRP A 143 15.77 18.14 -12.83
CA TRP A 143 15.61 18.18 -11.37
C TRP A 143 16.48 17.21 -10.58
N SER A 144 17.49 16.61 -11.19
CA SER A 144 18.30 15.58 -10.51
C SER A 144 19.15 16.19 -9.39
N PHE A 145 18.68 16.06 -8.16
CA PHE A 145 19.48 16.23 -6.95
C PHE A 145 19.98 14.88 -6.47
N GLY A 146 20.90 14.34 -7.11
CA GLY A 146 21.63 13.19 -6.63
C GLY A 146 22.97 13.19 -7.31
N ASN A 147 24.07 13.17 -6.58
CA ASN A 147 25.41 12.91 -7.06
C ASN A 147 25.54 11.47 -7.64
N GLY A 148 24.51 10.95 -8.30
CA GLY A 148 24.44 9.61 -8.84
C GLY A 148 24.43 9.61 -10.36
N ARG A 149 25.47 9.07 -10.98
CA ARG A 149 25.65 8.90 -12.43
C ARG A 149 24.63 7.96 -13.12
N TYR A 150 23.51 7.60 -12.43
CA TYR A 150 22.58 6.56 -12.89
C TYR A 150 21.09 6.92 -12.78
N ASN A 151 20.74 8.18 -12.51
CA ASN A 151 19.34 8.54 -12.28
C ASN A 151 18.70 9.11 -13.55
N ASN A 152 17.93 8.29 -14.25
CA ASN A 152 17.09 8.68 -15.37
C ASN A 152 15.71 9.19 -14.92
N TYR A 153 15.62 9.83 -13.75
CA TYR A 153 14.38 10.39 -13.22
C TYR A 153 14.62 11.67 -12.43
N SER A 154 13.61 12.52 -12.37
CA SER A 154 13.54 13.65 -11.46
C SER A 154 12.80 13.24 -10.18
N TRP A 155 13.11 13.85 -9.04
CA TRP A 155 12.43 13.55 -7.78
C TRP A 155 12.33 14.76 -6.86
N ALA A 156 11.33 14.76 -5.99
CA ALA A 156 11.14 15.77 -4.94
C ALA A 156 10.40 15.18 -3.74
N TYR A 157 10.52 15.85 -2.59
CA TYR A 157 9.69 15.51 -1.43
C TYR A 157 8.25 15.97 -1.62
N LEU A 158 7.33 15.14 -1.17
CA LEU A 158 5.91 15.30 -1.33
C LEU A 158 5.20 15.11 0.01
N HIS A 159 5.31 16.09 0.90
CA HIS A 159 4.59 16.10 2.18
C HIS A 159 4.17 17.53 2.53
N PRO A 160 3.12 17.70 3.33
CA PRO A 160 2.67 19.02 3.78
C PRO A 160 3.75 19.72 4.63
N PRO A 161 3.98 21.03 4.47
CA PRO A 161 5.02 21.76 5.21
C PRO A 161 4.76 21.84 6.73
N GLU A 162 3.50 21.73 7.16
CA GLU A 162 3.11 21.73 8.58
C GLU A 162 3.08 20.32 9.21
N PHE A 163 3.39 19.29 8.43
CA PHE A 163 3.35 17.90 8.86
C PHE A 163 4.53 17.57 9.76
N ASN A 164 4.26 17.26 11.02
CA ASN A 164 5.26 16.78 11.96
C ASN A 164 5.26 15.24 11.96
N ARG A 165 6.28 14.66 11.36
CA ARG A 165 6.41 13.20 11.22
C ARG A 165 6.38 12.44 12.54
N ASP A 166 6.93 13.02 13.60
CA ASP A 166 7.02 12.36 14.91
C ASP A 166 5.69 12.36 15.68
N GLU A 167 4.80 13.32 15.36
CA GLU A 167 3.53 13.50 16.07
C GLU A 167 2.30 13.10 15.23
N ASP A 168 2.37 13.35 13.91
CA ASP A 168 1.21 13.23 13.03
C ASP A 168 1.21 11.93 12.22
N ALA A 169 2.38 11.32 11.98
CA ALA A 169 2.45 10.15 11.13
C ALA A 169 2.01 8.87 11.85
N LEU A 170 1.32 8.01 11.10
CA LEU A 170 1.34 6.58 11.37
C LEU A 170 2.66 5.98 10.84
N PHE A 171 3.10 4.84 11.39
CA PHE A 171 4.30 4.16 10.88
C PHE A 171 4.17 3.87 9.38
N ILE A 172 3.09 3.24 8.95
CA ILE A 172 2.66 3.14 7.55
C ILE A 172 1.61 4.21 7.31
N ASN A 173 2.06 5.41 6.96
CA ASN A 173 1.20 6.59 6.85
C ASN A 173 0.48 6.62 5.50
N PRO A 174 -0.87 6.63 5.46
CA PRO A 174 -1.60 6.54 4.22
C PRO A 174 -1.61 7.86 3.45
N PHE A 175 -1.55 7.72 2.14
CA PHE A 175 -1.94 8.73 1.17
C PHE A 175 -2.77 8.08 0.05
N TYR A 176 -3.45 8.87 -0.75
CA TYR A 176 -4.31 8.38 -1.81
C TYR A 176 -4.34 9.34 -3.00
N SER A 177 -4.00 8.86 -4.19
CA SER A 177 -4.15 9.61 -5.44
C SER A 177 -5.63 9.60 -5.87
N ASP A 178 -6.17 10.76 -6.24
CA ASP A 178 -7.56 10.83 -6.73
C ASP A 178 -7.70 9.99 -8.00
N PRO A 179 -8.64 9.03 -8.04
CA PRO A 179 -8.73 8.08 -9.15
C PRO A 179 -9.27 8.69 -10.46
N LEU A 180 -9.84 9.89 -10.40
CA LEU A 180 -10.32 10.63 -11.56
C LEU A 180 -9.27 11.64 -12.07
N ASN A 181 -8.43 12.16 -11.16
CA ASN A 181 -7.39 13.11 -11.49
C ASN A 181 -6.13 12.87 -10.64
N ASP A 182 -5.17 12.13 -11.16
CA ASP A 182 -3.94 11.73 -10.47
C ASP A 182 -2.94 12.88 -10.20
N HIS A 183 -3.28 14.14 -10.57
CA HIS A 183 -2.63 15.35 -10.07
C HIS A 183 -2.93 15.59 -8.59
N ILE A 184 -4.08 15.08 -8.10
CA ILE A 184 -4.57 15.35 -6.76
C ILE A 184 -4.15 14.23 -5.82
N LEU A 185 -3.56 14.63 -4.69
CA LEU A 185 -3.18 13.73 -3.61
C LEU A 185 -3.86 14.11 -2.31
N TYR A 186 -4.49 13.12 -1.67
CA TYR A 186 -4.95 13.21 -0.29
C TYR A 186 -3.92 12.55 0.63
N TYR A 187 -3.59 13.19 1.74
CA TYR A 187 -2.50 12.79 2.62
C TYR A 187 -2.94 12.83 4.08
N SER A 188 -2.59 11.79 4.85
CA SER A 188 -2.84 11.73 6.29
C SER A 188 -1.82 12.57 7.05
N GLY A 189 -2.28 13.58 7.78
CA GLY A 189 -1.52 14.34 8.75
C GLY A 189 -2.14 14.21 10.14
N GLY A 190 -2.03 13.02 10.73
CA GLY A 190 -2.64 12.70 12.01
C GLY A 190 -4.16 12.82 11.97
N LYS A 191 -4.70 13.78 12.70
CA LYS A 191 -6.15 14.04 12.76
C LYS A 191 -6.68 14.86 11.59
N PHE A 192 -5.83 15.26 10.65
CA PHE A 192 -6.22 16.07 9.52
C PHE A 192 -5.93 15.36 8.21
N VAL A 193 -6.74 15.64 7.21
CA VAL A 193 -6.43 15.34 5.82
C VAL A 193 -5.83 16.58 5.20
N TYR A 194 -4.76 16.41 4.46
CA TYR A 194 -4.19 17.41 3.58
C TYR A 194 -4.48 17.03 2.13
N ARG A 195 -4.61 18.04 1.29
CA ARG A 195 -4.77 17.90 -0.15
C ARG A 195 -3.68 18.67 -0.87
N ASN A 196 -3.04 18.04 -1.85
CA ASN A 196 -2.26 18.73 -2.87
C ASN A 196 -3.02 18.65 -4.20
N LYS A 197 -3.20 19.79 -4.87
CA LYS A 197 -4.01 19.88 -6.10
C LYS A 197 -3.22 19.63 -7.38
N ASP A 198 -1.89 19.63 -7.29
CA ASP A 198 -1.04 19.29 -8.43
C ASP A 198 0.33 18.77 -7.95
N VAL A 199 0.45 17.45 -7.93
CA VAL A 199 1.68 16.76 -7.50
C VAL A 199 2.69 16.59 -8.62
N TYR A 200 2.38 16.96 -9.86
CA TYR A 200 3.30 16.75 -10.97
C TYR A 200 4.56 17.61 -10.82
N LEU A 201 5.71 17.01 -11.13
CA LEU A 201 7.00 17.67 -11.02
C LEU A 201 7.14 18.78 -12.06
N ASN A 202 7.10 20.03 -11.59
CA ASN A 202 7.37 21.24 -12.36
C ASN A 202 7.81 22.39 -11.45
N LYS A 203 8.33 23.49 -12.03
CA LYS A 203 8.89 24.62 -11.26
C LYS A 203 7.86 25.43 -10.47
N THR A 204 6.58 25.29 -10.75
CA THR A 204 5.50 25.96 -10.01
C THR A 204 5.05 25.18 -8.79
N ASN A 205 5.13 23.86 -8.85
CA ASN A 205 4.61 22.95 -7.82
C ASN A 205 5.66 22.62 -6.75
N TYR A 206 6.94 22.88 -7.03
CA TYR A 206 8.04 22.56 -6.11
C TYR A 206 9.00 23.72 -5.95
N LYS A 207 9.47 23.92 -4.74
CA LYS A 207 10.47 24.94 -4.40
C LYS A 207 11.65 24.31 -3.68
N GLN A 208 12.83 24.85 -3.96
CA GLN A 208 13.99 24.56 -3.16
C GLN A 208 13.95 25.45 -1.91
N PRO A 209 14.14 24.89 -0.71
CA PRO A 209 14.22 25.67 0.52
C PRO A 209 15.34 26.72 0.48
N ASP A 210 15.15 27.83 1.20
CA ASP A 210 16.19 28.83 1.38
C ASP A 210 17.44 28.20 2.01
N GLY A 211 18.59 28.36 1.35
CA GLY A 211 19.85 27.73 1.79
C GLY A 211 20.20 26.42 1.04
N GLY A 212 19.38 26.00 0.11
CA GLY A 212 19.59 24.77 -0.70
C GLY A 212 18.95 23.55 -0.07
N GLY A 213 19.12 22.39 -0.70
CA GLY A 213 18.51 21.14 -0.29
C GLY A 213 17.63 20.54 -1.38
N SER A 214 16.86 19.52 -1.05
CA SER A 214 15.94 18.88 -1.97
C SER A 214 14.70 19.74 -2.21
N TYR A 215 14.10 19.62 -3.39
CA TYR A 215 12.84 20.28 -3.69
C TYR A 215 11.70 19.70 -2.85
N GLU A 216 10.81 20.57 -2.41
CA GLU A 216 9.62 20.25 -1.63
C GLU A 216 8.38 20.75 -2.33
N SER A 217 7.30 19.97 -2.25
CA SER A 217 6.03 20.35 -2.85
C SER A 217 5.41 21.56 -2.15
N VAL A 218 4.77 22.40 -2.95
CA VAL A 218 3.92 23.50 -2.49
C VAL A 218 2.45 23.17 -2.80
N HIS A 219 1.51 24.09 -2.65
CA HIS A 219 0.08 23.90 -2.94
C HIS A 219 -0.66 22.90 -2.05
N TRP A 220 -0.18 22.73 -0.81
CA TRP A 220 -0.89 21.96 0.18
C TRP A 220 -2.00 22.77 0.84
N GLU A 221 -3.14 22.15 0.99
CA GLU A 221 -4.29 22.66 1.73
C GLU A 221 -4.64 21.71 2.87
N LYS A 222 -4.67 22.23 4.09
CA LYS A 222 -5.17 21.48 5.24
C LYS A 222 -6.67 21.55 5.27
N LEU A 223 -7.36 20.41 5.22
CA LEU A 223 -8.81 20.40 5.28
C LEU A 223 -9.31 20.80 6.67
N SER A 224 -10.44 21.50 6.73
CA SER A 224 -10.90 22.16 7.95
C SER A 224 -11.38 21.20 9.05
N LYS A 225 -11.77 19.97 8.69
CA LYS A 225 -12.31 18.98 9.64
C LYS A 225 -11.19 18.21 10.32
N SER A 226 -11.08 18.38 11.64
CA SER A 226 -10.31 17.46 12.47
C SER A 226 -11.10 16.18 12.72
N SER A 227 -10.48 15.02 12.53
CA SER A 227 -11.07 13.72 12.82
C SER A 227 -10.85 13.29 14.28
N ILE A 228 -11.64 12.30 14.70
CA ILE A 228 -11.40 11.57 15.96
C ILE A 228 -10.50 10.39 15.64
N GLY A 229 -9.29 10.40 16.15
CA GLY A 229 -8.21 9.47 15.82
C GLY A 229 -7.42 9.92 14.58
N SER A 230 -6.28 9.29 14.35
CA SER A 230 -5.44 9.55 13.16
C SER A 230 -6.08 8.91 11.92
N VAL A 231 -6.00 9.58 10.80
CA VAL A 231 -6.50 9.06 9.52
C VAL A 231 -5.67 7.84 9.12
N SER A 232 -6.34 6.70 8.92
CA SER A 232 -5.71 5.39 8.71
C SER A 232 -6.02 4.74 7.36
N ALA A 233 -7.08 5.17 6.68
CA ALA A 233 -7.48 4.63 5.39
C ALA A 233 -8.17 5.69 4.54
N PHE A 234 -8.02 5.57 3.22
CA PHE A 234 -8.69 6.39 2.22
C PHE A 234 -9.37 5.54 1.15
N GLY A 235 -10.41 6.09 0.54
CA GLY A 235 -11.00 5.66 -0.70
C GLY A 235 -11.69 6.82 -1.37
N ALA A 236 -11.67 6.89 -2.71
CA ALA A 236 -12.37 7.97 -3.42
C ALA A 236 -13.12 7.43 -4.63
N SER A 237 -14.19 8.13 -5.01
CA SER A 237 -15.00 7.78 -6.17
C SER A 237 -14.34 8.22 -7.46
N ARG A 238 -14.39 7.33 -8.46
CA ARG A 238 -13.91 7.57 -9.82
C ARG A 238 -14.97 8.20 -10.73
N ILE A 239 -16.23 7.91 -10.45
CA ILE A 239 -17.39 8.44 -11.19
C ILE A 239 -18.37 9.11 -10.24
N MET A 240 -19.58 9.37 -10.69
CA MET A 240 -20.60 10.09 -9.91
C MET A 240 -20.98 9.37 -8.60
N PRO A 241 -21.02 10.09 -7.49
CA PRO A 241 -20.53 11.45 -7.29
C PRO A 241 -19.02 11.55 -7.43
N ALA A 242 -18.55 12.38 -8.37
CA ALA A 242 -17.11 12.49 -8.67
C ALA A 242 -16.34 13.14 -7.51
N HIS A 243 -15.06 12.74 -7.35
CA HIS A 243 -14.16 13.29 -6.32
C HIS A 243 -14.75 13.24 -4.90
N ARG A 244 -15.62 12.26 -4.60
CA ARG A 244 -16.06 12.04 -3.24
C ARG A 244 -14.99 11.24 -2.51
N LEU A 245 -14.44 11.82 -1.45
CA LEU A 245 -13.43 11.18 -0.62
C LEU A 245 -14.09 10.57 0.62
N TYR A 246 -13.75 9.33 0.89
CA TYR A 246 -14.00 8.65 2.15
C TYR A 246 -12.69 8.49 2.91
N TYR A 247 -12.69 8.68 4.22
CA TYR A 247 -11.54 8.37 5.04
C TYR A 247 -11.95 7.81 6.40
N GLY A 248 -11.18 6.84 6.85
CA GLY A 248 -11.34 6.16 8.12
C GLY A 248 -10.22 6.52 9.09
N THR A 249 -10.44 6.25 10.37
CA THR A 249 -9.47 6.58 11.41
C THR A 249 -9.10 5.39 12.29
N SER A 250 -7.98 5.52 12.98
CA SER A 250 -7.50 4.57 13.98
C SER A 250 -8.46 4.37 15.17
N SER A 251 -9.45 5.25 15.32
CA SER A 251 -10.48 5.17 16.37
C SER A 251 -11.85 4.73 15.85
N GLY A 252 -11.93 4.25 14.60
CA GLY A 252 -13.15 3.67 14.01
C GLY A 252 -14.16 4.68 13.50
N TYR A 253 -13.79 5.94 13.34
CA TYR A 253 -14.66 6.93 12.72
C TYR A 253 -14.46 6.94 11.21
N ILE A 254 -15.55 7.19 10.47
CA ILE A 254 -15.57 7.25 9.02
C ILE A 254 -16.15 8.60 8.62
N TYR A 255 -15.51 9.24 7.65
CA TYR A 255 -15.89 10.54 7.15
C TYR A 255 -16.07 10.51 5.64
N ARG A 256 -16.97 11.36 5.14
CA ARG A 256 -17.20 11.60 3.71
C ARG A 256 -17.04 13.09 3.40
N LEU A 257 -16.34 13.38 2.32
CA LEU A 257 -16.15 14.72 1.79
C LEU A 257 -16.56 14.75 0.34
N GLU A 258 -17.62 15.51 0.04
CA GLU A 258 -18.08 15.73 -1.32
C GLU A 258 -17.17 16.72 -2.06
N ASP A 259 -16.97 16.49 -3.38
CA ASP A 259 -16.10 17.35 -4.21
C ASP A 259 -14.75 17.63 -3.55
N ALA A 260 -14.09 16.59 -3.05
CA ALA A 260 -12.90 16.70 -2.23
C ALA A 260 -11.72 17.39 -2.92
N HIS A 261 -11.78 17.54 -4.25
CA HIS A 261 -10.79 18.30 -5.03
C HIS A 261 -10.89 19.82 -4.79
N GLU A 262 -12.04 20.32 -4.29
CA GLU A 262 -12.29 21.74 -4.06
C GLU A 262 -12.80 22.06 -2.65
N LYS A 263 -13.69 21.22 -2.10
CA LYS A 263 -14.30 21.45 -0.78
C LYS A 263 -13.42 20.92 0.36
N ASP A 264 -13.73 21.36 1.58
CA ASP A 264 -12.95 21.04 2.78
C ASP A 264 -13.81 20.56 3.98
N LYS A 265 -15.14 20.48 3.81
CA LYS A 265 -16.08 20.14 4.90
C LYS A 265 -16.50 18.68 4.84
N ALA A 266 -15.78 17.84 5.54
CA ALA A 266 -16.16 16.45 5.70
C ALA A 266 -17.28 16.27 6.72
N VAL A 267 -18.10 15.25 6.49
CA VAL A 267 -19.19 14.83 7.37
C VAL A 267 -18.84 13.46 7.94
N GLU A 268 -19.06 13.27 9.23
CA GLU A 268 -18.94 11.95 9.86
C GLU A 268 -20.14 11.09 9.44
N ILE A 269 -19.88 9.89 8.97
CA ILE A 269 -20.87 8.95 8.41
C ILE A 269 -20.84 7.57 9.06
N ARG A 270 -20.31 7.46 10.26
CA ARG A 270 -20.28 6.18 10.99
C ARG A 270 -21.65 5.63 11.31
N ASN A 271 -22.66 6.50 11.50
CA ASN A 271 -24.10 6.23 11.67
C ASN A 271 -24.39 4.96 12.50
N ASN A 272 -24.93 3.90 11.85
CA ASN A 272 -25.34 2.66 12.49
C ASN A 272 -24.23 1.58 12.58
N ILE A 273 -22.97 1.92 12.33
CA ILE A 273 -21.84 1.01 12.57
C ILE A 273 -21.63 0.84 14.07
N GLY A 274 -21.83 -0.37 14.57
CA GLY A 274 -21.56 -0.73 15.96
C GLY A 274 -20.11 -1.12 16.24
N ALA A 275 -19.27 -1.22 15.22
CA ALA A 275 -17.86 -1.60 15.36
C ALA A 275 -17.02 -0.45 15.91
N PHE A 276 -15.99 -0.80 16.67
CA PHE A 276 -14.99 0.12 17.19
C PHE A 276 -13.61 -0.40 16.85
N GLY A 277 -12.67 0.49 16.57
CA GLY A 277 -11.28 0.12 16.34
C GLY A 277 -10.72 0.74 15.07
N TYR A 278 -9.65 0.16 14.59
CA TYR A 278 -8.85 0.69 13.48
C TYR A 278 -9.54 0.42 12.14
N VAL A 279 -9.92 1.48 11.41
CA VAL A 279 -10.36 1.35 10.01
C VAL A 279 -9.14 1.06 9.17
N SER A 280 -9.05 -0.16 8.65
CA SER A 280 -7.88 -0.66 7.94
C SER A 280 -7.95 -0.43 6.43
N SER A 281 -9.15 -0.42 5.85
CA SER A 281 -9.32 -0.25 4.41
C SER A 281 -10.69 0.35 4.07
N ILE A 282 -10.73 1.11 2.99
CA ILE A 282 -11.95 1.63 2.37
C ILE A 282 -11.86 1.37 0.87
N SER A 283 -12.86 0.67 0.33
CA SER A 283 -13.01 0.44 -1.10
C SER A 283 -14.26 1.11 -1.62
N VAL A 284 -14.13 1.93 -2.64
CA VAL A 284 -15.23 2.54 -3.37
C VAL A 284 -15.39 1.84 -4.72
N ASP A 285 -16.62 1.53 -5.09
CA ASP A 285 -16.89 0.92 -6.40
C ASP A 285 -16.45 1.89 -7.51
N PRO A 286 -15.60 1.45 -8.45
CA PRO A 286 -15.11 2.30 -9.52
C PRO A 286 -16.19 2.77 -10.50
N TYR A 287 -17.40 2.18 -10.46
CA TYR A 287 -18.53 2.51 -11.33
C TYR A 287 -19.75 3.09 -10.58
N ASP A 288 -19.70 3.17 -9.24
CA ASP A 288 -20.77 3.73 -8.41
C ASP A 288 -20.21 4.30 -7.10
N GLY A 289 -20.01 5.60 -7.04
CA GLY A 289 -19.40 6.25 -5.87
C GLY A 289 -20.26 6.21 -4.59
N ASP A 290 -21.52 5.75 -4.66
CA ASP A 290 -22.38 5.51 -3.50
C ASP A 290 -22.17 4.12 -2.87
N ARG A 291 -21.52 3.20 -3.60
CA ARG A 291 -21.14 1.88 -3.08
C ARG A 291 -19.79 1.92 -2.45
N VAL A 292 -19.74 1.66 -1.16
CA VAL A 292 -18.50 1.69 -0.38
C VAL A 292 -18.45 0.55 0.62
N MET A 293 -17.29 -0.07 0.74
CA MET A 293 -16.99 -1.12 1.69
C MET A 293 -15.87 -0.65 2.62
N VAL A 294 -16.03 -0.91 3.91
CA VAL A 294 -15.03 -0.55 4.93
C VAL A 294 -14.68 -1.75 5.78
N SER A 295 -13.43 -1.83 6.22
CA SER A 295 -12.99 -2.88 7.12
C SER A 295 -12.36 -2.34 8.40
N PHE A 296 -12.48 -3.14 9.47
CA PHE A 296 -11.90 -2.92 10.78
C PHE A 296 -10.98 -4.10 11.10
N SER A 297 -9.72 -3.81 11.40
CA SER A 297 -8.69 -4.85 11.61
C SER A 297 -8.57 -5.35 13.06
N ASN A 298 -9.42 -4.89 13.95
CA ASN A 298 -9.42 -5.33 15.34
C ASN A 298 -10.12 -6.68 15.52
N TYR A 299 -9.70 -7.43 16.51
CA TYR A 299 -10.45 -8.56 17.04
C TYR A 299 -11.60 -8.07 17.93
N GLU A 300 -12.52 -8.96 18.29
CA GLU A 300 -13.68 -8.67 19.17
C GLU A 300 -14.62 -7.58 18.61
N THR A 301 -14.66 -7.42 17.29
CA THR A 301 -15.52 -6.47 16.61
C THR A 301 -15.93 -6.99 15.24
N LYS A 302 -17.08 -6.54 14.73
CA LYS A 302 -17.49 -6.83 13.36
C LYS A 302 -16.54 -6.19 12.37
N SER A 303 -16.12 -6.96 11.37
CA SER A 303 -14.96 -6.63 10.55
C SER A 303 -15.27 -5.89 9.27
N ILE A 304 -16.44 -6.11 8.62
CA ILE A 304 -16.73 -5.56 7.29
C ILE A 304 -18.14 -4.96 7.23
N PHE A 305 -18.23 -3.74 6.73
CA PHE A 305 -19.50 -3.05 6.47
C PHE A 305 -19.57 -2.56 5.04
N TYR A 306 -20.79 -2.59 4.49
CA TYR A 306 -21.09 -2.18 3.13
C TYR A 306 -22.23 -1.17 3.09
N SER A 307 -22.10 -0.16 2.25
CA SER A 307 -23.12 0.86 1.99
C SER A 307 -23.39 0.95 0.50
N ILE A 308 -24.62 1.26 0.14
CA ILE A 308 -25.06 1.54 -1.24
C ILE A 308 -25.60 2.98 -1.39
N ASN A 309 -25.43 3.81 -0.37
CA ASN A 309 -25.94 5.18 -0.31
C ASN A 309 -24.90 6.16 0.26
N GLY A 310 -23.64 5.94 -0.09
CA GLY A 310 -22.56 6.85 0.27
C GLY A 310 -22.22 6.88 1.76
N GLY A 311 -22.58 5.83 2.52
CA GLY A 311 -22.35 5.75 3.95
C GLY A 311 -23.47 6.36 4.80
N ASP A 312 -24.62 6.76 4.21
CA ASP A 312 -25.77 7.21 5.00
C ASP A 312 -26.38 6.07 5.83
N SER A 313 -26.19 4.84 5.40
CA SER A 313 -26.43 3.63 6.20
C SER A 313 -25.47 2.51 5.82
N TRP A 314 -25.22 1.62 6.76
CA TRP A 314 -24.27 0.51 6.62
C TRP A 314 -24.94 -0.82 6.93
N THR A 315 -24.57 -1.84 6.17
CA THR A 315 -24.94 -3.24 6.39
C THR A 315 -23.70 -4.00 6.83
N ASP A 316 -23.78 -4.72 7.94
CA ASP A 316 -22.77 -5.68 8.35
C ASP A 316 -22.75 -6.84 7.36
N ILE A 317 -21.59 -7.10 6.77
CA ILE A 317 -21.36 -8.20 5.83
C ILE A 317 -20.18 -9.09 6.26
N SER A 318 -19.79 -9.03 7.54
CA SER A 318 -18.69 -9.83 8.08
C SER A 318 -18.96 -11.34 7.94
N GLY A 319 -20.20 -11.76 8.13
CA GLY A 319 -20.66 -13.12 7.89
C GLY A 319 -19.84 -14.18 8.65
N ASN A 320 -19.47 -15.24 7.94
CA ASN A 320 -18.68 -16.36 8.49
C ASN A 320 -17.20 -16.07 8.71
N LEU A 321 -16.72 -14.84 8.49
CA LEU A 321 -15.40 -14.41 8.96
C LEU A 321 -15.41 -14.17 10.48
N GLU A 322 -16.58 -13.94 11.07
CA GLU A 322 -16.71 -13.83 12.53
C GLU A 322 -16.92 -15.21 13.17
N GLU A 323 -16.24 -15.50 14.27
CA GLU A 323 -16.51 -16.72 15.04
C GLU A 323 -17.91 -16.67 15.65
N ASN A 324 -18.31 -15.52 16.19
CA ASN A 324 -19.62 -15.29 16.76
C ASN A 324 -20.38 -14.16 16.07
N PRO A 325 -21.69 -14.23 15.90
CA PRO A 325 -22.49 -13.23 15.17
C PRO A 325 -22.38 -11.78 15.68
N GLY A 326 -21.91 -11.60 16.91
CA GLY A 326 -21.66 -10.28 17.52
C GLY A 326 -20.30 -9.66 17.17
N GLY A 327 -19.44 -10.40 16.46
CA GLY A 327 -18.06 -9.98 16.18
C GLY A 327 -17.07 -10.34 17.28
N SER A 328 -17.49 -11.11 18.31
CA SER A 328 -16.58 -11.61 19.34
C SER A 328 -15.93 -12.93 18.93
N GLY A 329 -14.86 -13.31 19.59
CA GLY A 329 -14.13 -14.55 19.38
C GLY A 329 -12.88 -14.38 18.52
N SER A 330 -12.45 -15.49 17.90
CA SER A 330 -11.17 -15.63 17.23
C SER A 330 -11.25 -15.52 15.70
N GLY A 331 -12.25 -14.85 15.15
CA GLY A 331 -12.34 -14.55 13.72
C GLY A 331 -11.10 -13.81 13.21
N PRO A 332 -10.74 -13.95 11.90
CA PRO A 332 -9.53 -13.32 11.39
C PRO A 332 -9.63 -11.78 11.38
N SER A 333 -8.51 -11.12 11.64
CA SER A 333 -8.40 -9.68 11.45
C SER A 333 -8.48 -9.34 9.97
N VAL A 334 -9.43 -8.49 9.55
CA VAL A 334 -9.57 -8.03 8.15
C VAL A 334 -8.68 -6.81 7.92
N ARG A 335 -7.73 -6.94 6.99
CA ARG A 335 -6.72 -5.91 6.72
C ARG A 335 -7.10 -5.03 5.54
N SER A 336 -7.64 -5.63 4.49
CA SER A 336 -7.95 -4.94 3.25
C SER A 336 -9.22 -5.51 2.62
N VAL A 337 -9.99 -4.65 1.95
CA VAL A 337 -11.19 -5.05 1.20
C VAL A 337 -11.21 -4.38 -0.16
N ILE A 338 -11.81 -5.05 -1.16
CA ILE A 338 -12.05 -4.46 -2.47
C ILE A 338 -13.39 -4.88 -3.05
N ILE A 339 -14.12 -3.90 -3.61
CA ILE A 339 -15.27 -4.12 -4.49
C ILE A 339 -14.71 -4.29 -5.90
N PHE A 340 -14.93 -5.45 -6.50
CA PHE A 340 -14.42 -5.79 -7.81
C PHE A 340 -15.56 -6.04 -8.79
N PRO A 341 -16.01 -5.04 -9.55
CA PRO A 341 -17.05 -5.22 -10.54
C PRO A 341 -16.55 -6.04 -11.72
N LEU A 342 -17.43 -6.92 -12.21
CA LEU A 342 -17.27 -7.72 -13.41
C LEU A 342 -18.22 -7.21 -14.50
N LYS A 343 -18.20 -7.81 -15.68
CA LYS A 343 -19.17 -7.49 -16.75
C LYS A 343 -20.60 -7.84 -16.32
N VAL A 344 -20.72 -8.90 -15.51
CA VAL A 344 -21.99 -9.33 -14.91
C VAL A 344 -21.79 -9.51 -13.43
N GLY A 345 -22.32 -8.59 -12.59
CA GLY A 345 -22.25 -8.70 -11.13
C GLY A 345 -20.94 -8.21 -10.51
N TYR A 346 -20.67 -8.70 -9.33
CA TYR A 346 -19.55 -8.28 -8.49
C TYR A 346 -18.86 -9.47 -7.83
N LEU A 347 -17.56 -9.36 -7.63
CA LEU A 347 -16.83 -10.09 -6.61
C LEU A 347 -16.35 -9.12 -5.53
N TYR A 348 -16.39 -9.56 -4.32
CA TYR A 348 -15.89 -8.84 -3.16
C TYR A 348 -14.75 -9.66 -2.56
N PHE A 349 -13.64 -9.02 -2.24
CA PHE A 349 -12.50 -9.70 -1.63
C PHE A 349 -12.16 -9.07 -0.29
N ALA A 350 -11.71 -9.93 0.63
CA ALA A 350 -11.22 -9.57 1.94
C ALA A 350 -9.85 -10.21 2.18
N GLY A 351 -8.83 -9.39 2.36
CA GLY A 351 -7.50 -9.79 2.82
C GLY A 351 -7.48 -9.82 4.34
N THR A 352 -7.11 -10.95 4.89
CA THR A 352 -7.20 -11.20 6.32
C THR A 352 -5.88 -11.70 6.92
N SER A 353 -5.84 -11.84 8.23
CA SER A 353 -4.72 -12.48 8.95
C SER A 353 -4.58 -13.99 8.66
N THR A 354 -5.52 -14.61 7.96
CA THR A 354 -5.55 -16.05 7.63
C THR A 354 -5.76 -16.34 6.15
N GLY A 355 -5.44 -15.39 5.27
CA GLY A 355 -5.52 -15.57 3.82
C GLY A 355 -6.44 -14.58 3.12
N LEU A 356 -6.67 -14.87 1.84
CA LEU A 356 -7.59 -14.15 0.97
C LEU A 356 -8.95 -14.86 0.99
N TYR A 357 -10.02 -14.08 1.09
CA TYR A 357 -11.40 -14.56 1.00
C TYR A 357 -12.18 -13.79 -0.06
N SER A 358 -13.16 -14.43 -0.67
CA SER A 358 -14.06 -13.80 -1.62
C SER A 358 -15.53 -14.17 -1.43
N THR A 359 -16.42 -13.38 -1.99
CA THR A 359 -17.84 -13.69 -2.16
C THR A 359 -18.41 -12.97 -3.37
N SER A 360 -19.39 -13.58 -4.05
CA SER A 360 -20.17 -12.94 -5.12
C SER A 360 -21.53 -12.43 -4.63
N GLN A 361 -21.93 -12.78 -3.39
CA GLN A 361 -23.26 -12.46 -2.87
C GLN A 361 -23.15 -11.90 -1.45
N LEU A 362 -23.72 -10.72 -1.25
CA LEU A 362 -23.82 -10.10 0.06
C LEU A 362 -25.23 -10.38 0.64
N ASP A 363 -25.29 -11.04 1.79
CA ASP A 363 -26.53 -11.38 2.53
C ASP A 363 -26.47 -10.85 3.97
N GLY A 364 -26.07 -9.59 4.13
CA GLY A 364 -25.91 -9.00 5.45
C GLY A 364 -25.00 -9.85 6.35
N ALA A 365 -25.42 -10.03 7.59
CA ALA A 365 -24.67 -10.85 8.56
C ALA A 365 -24.59 -12.36 8.21
N ASN A 366 -25.31 -12.83 7.20
CA ASN A 366 -25.25 -14.20 6.72
C ASN A 366 -24.30 -14.38 5.52
N THR A 367 -23.63 -13.32 5.08
CA THR A 367 -22.69 -13.36 3.97
C THR A 367 -21.70 -14.52 4.15
N GLN A 368 -21.50 -15.31 3.07
CA GLN A 368 -20.56 -16.43 3.08
C GLN A 368 -19.32 -16.05 2.29
N TRP A 369 -18.21 -16.00 2.97
CA TRP A 369 -16.87 -15.78 2.43
C TRP A 369 -16.18 -17.12 2.24
N ALA A 370 -15.62 -17.38 1.06
CA ALA A 370 -14.83 -18.55 0.75
C ALA A 370 -13.35 -18.20 0.68
N GLN A 371 -12.49 -19.04 1.20
CA GLN A 371 -11.04 -18.84 1.11
C GLN A 371 -10.56 -19.10 -0.31
N GLU A 372 -9.79 -18.15 -0.84
CA GLU A 372 -9.17 -18.24 -2.15
C GLU A 372 -7.73 -18.73 -2.06
N GLY A 373 -7.35 -19.58 -3.03
CA GLY A 373 -5.97 -20.02 -3.17
C GLY A 373 -5.40 -20.74 -1.95
N SER A 374 -6.19 -21.58 -1.26
CA SER A 374 -5.77 -22.30 -0.04
C SER A 374 -4.46 -23.08 -0.22
N GLU A 375 -4.21 -23.61 -1.43
CA GLU A 375 -3.00 -24.38 -1.76
C GLU A 375 -1.84 -23.53 -2.31
N THR A 376 -2.09 -22.27 -2.62
CA THR A 376 -1.08 -21.37 -3.22
C THR A 376 -0.75 -20.18 -2.34
N ILE A 377 -1.74 -19.40 -1.94
CA ILE A 377 -1.62 -18.27 -1.01
C ILE A 377 -1.53 -18.79 0.43
N GLY A 378 -2.41 -19.76 0.77
CA GLY A 378 -2.49 -20.37 2.10
C GLY A 378 -3.00 -19.40 3.17
N ASN A 379 -2.63 -19.69 4.42
CA ASN A 379 -3.05 -18.93 5.60
C ASN A 379 -2.09 -17.77 5.94
N VAL A 380 -1.46 -17.18 4.94
CA VAL A 380 -0.59 -16.01 5.14
C VAL A 380 -1.43 -14.75 5.34
N VAL A 381 -0.92 -13.78 6.09
CA VAL A 381 -1.56 -12.47 6.22
C VAL A 381 -1.57 -11.78 4.86
N VAL A 382 -2.76 -11.34 4.41
CA VAL A 382 -2.94 -10.49 3.21
C VAL A 382 -3.16 -9.07 3.68
N ASP A 383 -2.13 -8.24 3.60
CA ASP A 383 -2.15 -6.87 4.14
C ASP A 383 -2.85 -5.89 3.20
N MET A 384 -2.72 -6.06 1.89
CA MET A 384 -3.36 -5.15 0.94
C MET A 384 -3.81 -5.88 -0.33
N ILE A 385 -4.97 -5.46 -0.83
CA ILE A 385 -5.52 -5.87 -2.12
C ILE A 385 -5.65 -4.64 -3.00
N THR A 386 -5.26 -4.75 -4.26
CA THR A 386 -5.51 -3.74 -5.28
C THR A 386 -5.94 -4.40 -6.58
N GLY A 387 -6.58 -3.64 -7.47
CA GLY A 387 -7.02 -4.21 -8.72
C GLY A 387 -7.35 -3.17 -9.77
N ARG A 388 -7.44 -3.65 -11.00
CA ARG A 388 -7.83 -2.91 -12.19
C ARG A 388 -8.97 -3.63 -12.88
N PRO A 389 -10.24 -3.34 -12.48
CA PRO A 389 -11.42 -4.04 -13.01
C PRO A 389 -11.60 -3.91 -14.53
N SER A 390 -11.03 -2.86 -15.15
CA SER A 390 -11.14 -2.65 -16.62
C SER A 390 -10.62 -3.81 -17.46
N ASP A 391 -9.65 -4.57 -16.95
CA ASP A 391 -9.09 -5.77 -17.59
C ASP A 391 -9.10 -7.00 -16.68
N GLY A 392 -9.69 -6.89 -15.48
CA GLY A 392 -9.81 -7.99 -14.53
C GLY A 392 -8.57 -8.23 -13.68
N TYR A 393 -7.53 -7.39 -13.74
CA TYR A 393 -6.29 -7.61 -13.00
C TYR A 393 -6.47 -7.38 -11.50
N LEU A 394 -6.13 -8.39 -10.70
CA LEU A 394 -6.13 -8.36 -9.22
C LEU A 394 -4.74 -8.69 -8.70
N ALA A 395 -4.29 -7.95 -7.71
CA ALA A 395 -3.01 -8.17 -7.03
C ALA A 395 -3.19 -8.08 -5.52
N ILE A 396 -2.49 -8.97 -4.79
CA ILE A 396 -2.47 -9.00 -3.33
C ILE A 396 -1.04 -8.96 -2.79
N ALA A 397 -0.86 -8.21 -1.72
CA ALA A 397 0.38 -8.14 -0.95
C ALA A 397 0.25 -8.99 0.31
N THR A 398 1.24 -9.85 0.56
CA THR A 398 1.25 -10.72 1.75
C THR A 398 2.39 -10.37 2.68
N HIS A 399 2.17 -10.62 3.96
CA HIS A 399 3.19 -10.46 4.98
C HIS A 399 4.00 -11.76 5.14
N GLY A 400 5.01 -11.92 4.30
CA GLY A 400 5.95 -13.05 4.39
C GLY A 400 5.80 -14.12 3.29
N ASN A 401 4.99 -13.88 2.24
CA ASN A 401 4.88 -14.78 1.09
C ASN A 401 4.81 -14.03 -0.26
N GLY A 402 5.38 -12.82 -0.32
CA GLY A 402 5.48 -12.04 -1.54
C GLY A 402 4.15 -11.48 -2.04
N ILE A 403 4.04 -11.33 -3.35
CA ILE A 403 2.86 -10.80 -4.05
C ILE A 403 2.29 -11.88 -4.98
N TYR A 404 0.96 -11.95 -5.04
CA TYR A 404 0.24 -12.79 -6.00
C TYR A 404 -0.61 -11.91 -6.91
N THR A 405 -0.69 -12.31 -8.17
CA THR A 405 -1.51 -11.63 -9.18
C THR A 405 -2.34 -12.63 -9.98
N THR A 406 -3.52 -12.20 -10.39
CA THR A 406 -4.40 -13.00 -11.25
C THR A 406 -5.29 -12.10 -12.11
N PHE A 407 -5.95 -12.71 -13.10
CA PHE A 407 -7.04 -12.07 -13.82
C PHE A 407 -8.37 -12.68 -13.39
N VAL A 408 -9.23 -11.82 -12.88
CA VAL A 408 -10.60 -12.15 -12.46
C VAL A 408 -11.54 -11.94 -13.65
N ASN A 409 -12.38 -12.92 -13.95
CA ASN A 409 -13.32 -12.88 -15.05
C ASN A 409 -14.71 -13.39 -14.61
N ASP A 410 -15.70 -13.27 -15.51
CA ASP A 410 -17.09 -13.65 -15.20
C ASP A 410 -17.27 -15.17 -14.94
N ASP A 411 -16.32 -16.01 -15.35
CA ASP A 411 -16.39 -17.47 -15.14
C ASP A 411 -16.30 -17.83 -13.64
N LEU A 412 -15.82 -16.91 -12.80
CA LEU A 412 -15.76 -17.07 -11.35
C LEU A 412 -17.10 -16.83 -10.63
N LEU A 413 -18.15 -16.43 -11.37
CA LEU A 413 -19.52 -16.24 -10.84
C LEU A 413 -20.38 -17.51 -11.02
N ALA A 414 -19.89 -18.55 -11.69
CA ALA A 414 -20.63 -19.75 -12.07
C ALA A 414 -20.72 -20.81 -10.96
#